data_b3d57996255559f8b4748264cb6156ab
#
_entry.id   b3d57996255559f8b4748264cb6156ab
#
_cell.length_a   1.000
_cell.length_b   1.000
_cell.length_c   1.000
_cell.angle_alpha   90.00
_cell.angle_beta   90.00
_cell.angle_gamma   90.00
#
_symmetry.space_group_name_H-M   'P 1'
#
loop_
_entity.id
_entity.type
_entity.pdbx_description
1 polymer ?
#
loop_
_entity_poly.entity_id
_entity_poly.type
_entity_poly.pdbx_seq_one_letter_code
_entity_poly.pdbx_strand_id
1 'polypeptide(L)'
;MRAETEMLDLILQTAKTLQVKAVAMSGSRTNQNAPKDEFQDYDVVYVVDDFDNLMSDLSWLDYFGKRIIEQEVGLGQRRLYLMLFEDGNRIDLTLCPKQQIQEWVDSEAEFIVLEDKKGLFEYYSPSPQRFWMSSASETDFKNSCNEFWWVSAYVVKGICRKQVIYTTDHLYGICQ
;
A
#
# COMPACT_ATOMS: atom_id res chain seq x y z
N MET A 1 5.75 13.88 -16.61
CA MET A 1 4.83 13.38 -15.57
C MET A 1 3.48 14.06 -15.79
N ARG A 2 2.41 13.31 -15.90
CA ARG A 2 1.03 13.84 -15.95
C ARG A 2 0.74 14.57 -14.64
N ALA A 3 -0.06 15.64 -14.69
CA ALA A 3 -0.46 16.37 -13.49
C ALA A 3 -1.39 15.54 -12.61
N GLU A 4 -1.49 15.89 -11.32
CA GLU A 4 -2.36 15.18 -10.36
C GLU A 4 -3.82 15.13 -10.81
N THR A 5 -4.33 16.25 -11.35
CA THR A 5 -5.70 16.31 -11.89
C THR A 5 -5.90 15.36 -13.06
N GLU A 6 -4.92 15.26 -13.96
CA GLU A 6 -4.98 14.34 -15.11
C GLU A 6 -4.96 12.88 -14.66
N MET A 7 -4.18 12.56 -13.61
CA MET A 7 -4.13 11.22 -13.05
C MET A 7 -5.43 10.83 -12.34
N LEU A 8 -6.01 11.74 -11.54
CA LEU A 8 -7.29 11.49 -10.88
C LEU A 8 -8.43 11.34 -11.88
N ASP A 9 -8.47 12.19 -12.93
CA ASP A 9 -9.45 12.08 -14.01
C ASP A 9 -9.32 10.74 -14.74
N LEU A 10 -8.10 10.31 -15.02
CA LEU A 10 -7.83 9.02 -15.66
C LEU A 10 -8.30 7.83 -14.79
N ILE A 11 -8.01 7.87 -13.50
CA ILE A 11 -8.44 6.87 -12.52
C ILE A 11 -9.98 6.78 -12.51
N LEU A 12 -10.68 7.92 -12.42
CA LEU A 12 -12.14 7.95 -12.38
C LEU A 12 -12.79 7.57 -13.71
N GLN A 13 -12.21 7.97 -14.85
CA GLN A 13 -12.70 7.58 -16.18
C GLN A 13 -12.54 6.08 -16.41
N THR A 14 -11.40 5.51 -16.04
CA THR A 14 -11.18 4.06 -16.11
C THR A 14 -12.18 3.32 -15.23
N ALA A 15 -12.40 3.77 -14.00
CA ALA A 15 -13.40 3.19 -13.10
C ALA A 15 -14.81 3.24 -13.70
N LYS A 16 -15.17 4.32 -14.36
CA LYS A 16 -16.47 4.46 -15.05
C LYS A 16 -16.60 3.49 -16.21
N THR A 17 -15.57 3.34 -17.04
CA THR A 17 -15.55 2.41 -18.17
C THR A 17 -15.71 0.97 -17.72
N LEU A 18 -15.06 0.60 -16.61
CA LEU A 18 -15.12 -0.73 -15.99
C LEU A 18 -16.36 -0.95 -15.11
N GLN A 19 -17.25 0.03 -15.01
CA GLN A 19 -18.43 -0.01 -14.16
C GLN A 19 -18.14 -0.28 -12.67
N VAL A 20 -17.00 0.21 -12.20
CA VAL A 20 -16.59 0.15 -10.79
C VAL A 20 -17.68 0.78 -9.90
N LYS A 21 -17.95 0.20 -8.74
CA LYS A 21 -19.04 0.62 -7.85
C LYS A 21 -18.61 1.74 -6.90
N ALA A 22 -17.38 1.68 -6.43
CA ALA A 22 -16.79 2.74 -5.64
C ALA A 22 -15.28 2.80 -5.87
N VAL A 23 -14.73 3.99 -5.72
CA VAL A 23 -13.30 4.29 -5.81
C VAL A 23 -12.88 5.01 -4.54
N ALA A 24 -11.86 4.52 -3.88
CA ALA A 24 -11.24 5.23 -2.77
C ALA A 24 -9.72 5.30 -3.00
N MET A 25 -9.07 6.19 -2.30
CA MET A 25 -7.62 6.40 -2.33
C MET A 25 -7.10 6.44 -0.90
N SER A 26 -5.97 5.81 -0.66
CA SER A 26 -5.26 5.80 0.63
C SER A 26 -3.83 6.36 0.47
N GLY A 27 -2.97 6.05 1.42
CA GLY A 27 -1.55 6.34 1.33
C GLY A 27 -1.17 7.81 1.53
N SER A 28 0.03 8.15 1.07
CA SER A 28 0.66 9.45 1.36
C SER A 28 -0.11 10.66 0.80
N ARG A 29 -0.86 10.48 -0.29
CA ARG A 29 -1.67 11.56 -0.89
C ARG A 29 -2.88 11.94 -0.06
N THR A 30 -3.36 11.06 0.81
CA THR A 30 -4.50 11.34 1.71
C THR A 30 -4.05 11.89 3.06
N ASN A 31 -2.78 11.71 3.41
CA ASN A 31 -2.21 12.19 4.65
C ASN A 31 -1.76 13.65 4.53
N GLN A 32 -2.40 14.54 5.29
CA GLN A 32 -2.08 15.96 5.29
C GLN A 32 -0.68 16.28 5.85
N ASN A 33 -0.09 15.37 6.62
CA ASN A 33 1.25 15.53 7.20
C ASN A 33 2.36 14.91 6.34
N ALA A 34 2.01 14.18 5.28
CA ALA A 34 3.00 13.62 4.37
C ALA A 34 3.64 14.72 3.49
N PRO A 35 4.94 14.64 3.19
CA PRO A 35 5.57 15.52 2.21
C PRO A 35 4.86 15.40 0.86
N LYS A 36 4.56 16.56 0.24
CA LYS A 36 4.01 16.59 -1.12
C LYS A 36 5.17 16.73 -2.10
N ASP A 37 5.52 15.65 -2.75
CA ASP A 37 6.62 15.60 -3.70
C ASP A 37 6.28 14.70 -4.91
N GLU A 38 7.24 14.61 -5.84
CA GLU A 38 7.10 13.81 -7.07
C GLU A 38 7.21 12.28 -6.86
N PHE A 39 7.53 11.85 -5.63
CA PHE A 39 7.68 10.43 -5.30
C PHE A 39 6.38 9.81 -4.78
N GLN A 40 5.34 10.62 -4.53
CA GLN A 40 4.04 10.13 -4.08
C GLN A 40 3.35 9.32 -5.19
N ASP A 41 3.00 8.10 -4.89
CA ASP A 41 2.17 7.23 -5.73
C ASP A 41 0.66 7.46 -5.52
N TYR A 42 -0.15 6.77 -6.30
CA TYR A 42 -1.61 6.75 -6.17
C TYR A 42 -2.04 5.38 -5.66
N ASP A 43 -2.28 5.26 -4.38
CA ASP A 43 -2.81 4.06 -3.73
C ASP A 43 -4.33 4.02 -3.89
N VAL A 44 -4.83 3.30 -4.89
CA VAL A 44 -6.23 3.32 -5.29
C VAL A 44 -6.89 1.97 -5.08
N VAL A 45 -8.14 1.98 -4.61
CA VAL A 45 -8.98 0.78 -4.60
C VAL A 45 -10.17 0.94 -5.54
N TYR A 46 -10.40 -0.06 -6.38
CA TYR A 46 -11.61 -0.25 -7.17
C TYR A 46 -12.46 -1.33 -6.54
N VAL A 47 -13.64 -0.94 -6.04
CA VAL A 47 -14.62 -1.89 -5.52
C VAL A 47 -15.53 -2.36 -6.65
N VAL A 48 -15.57 -3.68 -6.87
CA VAL A 48 -16.25 -4.28 -8.01
C VAL A 48 -17.25 -5.37 -7.61
N ASP A 49 -18.28 -5.55 -8.44
CA ASP A 49 -19.23 -6.67 -8.30
C ASP A 49 -18.73 -7.92 -9.04
N ASP A 50 -18.18 -7.72 -10.24
CA ASP A 50 -17.77 -8.80 -11.15
C ASP A 50 -16.24 -8.89 -11.22
N PHE A 51 -15.68 -9.35 -10.11
CA PHE A 51 -14.23 -9.50 -9.95
C PHE A 51 -13.62 -10.48 -10.93
N ASP A 52 -14.26 -11.64 -11.12
CA ASP A 52 -13.71 -12.72 -11.96
C ASP A 52 -13.66 -12.32 -13.44
N ASN A 53 -14.63 -11.55 -13.90
CA ASN A 53 -14.65 -11.05 -15.26
C ASN A 53 -13.48 -10.07 -15.52
N LEU A 54 -13.23 -9.15 -14.60
CA LEU A 54 -12.09 -8.24 -14.71
C LEU A 54 -10.74 -8.94 -14.59
N MET A 55 -10.68 -10.05 -13.86
CA MET A 55 -9.49 -10.89 -13.78
C MET A 55 -9.26 -11.75 -15.02
N SER A 56 -10.32 -12.06 -15.78
CA SER A 56 -10.21 -12.91 -16.98
C SER A 56 -9.52 -12.22 -18.17
N ASP A 57 -9.57 -10.90 -18.22
CA ASP A 57 -8.92 -10.08 -19.23
C ASP A 57 -8.36 -8.79 -18.60
N LEU A 58 -7.05 -8.72 -18.47
CA LEU A 58 -6.33 -7.61 -17.86
C LEU A 58 -5.98 -6.49 -18.85
N SER A 59 -6.46 -6.56 -20.10
CA SER A 59 -6.20 -5.52 -21.11
C SER A 59 -6.69 -4.13 -20.70
N TRP A 60 -7.65 -4.05 -19.77
CA TRP A 60 -8.11 -2.79 -19.21
C TRP A 60 -7.03 -2.01 -18.43
N LEU A 61 -5.97 -2.68 -17.96
CA LEU A 61 -4.83 -2.00 -17.33
C LEU A 61 -4.14 -1.05 -18.31
N ASP A 62 -4.25 -1.29 -19.64
CA ASP A 62 -3.69 -0.42 -20.67
C ASP A 62 -4.37 0.97 -20.74
N TYR A 63 -5.57 1.12 -20.15
CA TYR A 63 -6.24 2.40 -20.07
C TYR A 63 -5.46 3.45 -19.26
N PHE A 64 -4.62 3.01 -18.32
CA PHE A 64 -3.75 3.90 -17.55
C PHE A 64 -2.53 4.40 -18.33
N GLY A 65 -2.23 3.80 -19.48
CA GLY A 65 -1.11 4.13 -20.33
C GLY A 65 0.00 3.08 -20.32
N LYS A 66 1.11 3.41 -20.98
CA LYS A 66 2.21 2.48 -21.15
C LYS A 66 3.01 2.31 -19.85
N ARG A 67 3.00 1.11 -19.32
CA ARG A 67 3.74 0.69 -18.13
C ARG A 67 5.16 0.30 -18.50
N ILE A 68 6.14 0.69 -17.69
CA ILE A 68 7.55 0.24 -17.79
C ILE A 68 7.87 -0.84 -16.76
N ILE A 69 7.14 -0.85 -15.63
CA ILE A 69 7.19 -1.91 -14.62
C ILE A 69 5.76 -2.22 -14.22
N GLU A 70 5.47 -3.50 -14.11
CA GLU A 70 4.20 -4.02 -13.62
C GLU A 70 4.45 -5.24 -12.74
N GLN A 71 3.74 -5.29 -11.60
CA GLN A 71 3.74 -6.46 -10.73
C GLN A 71 2.33 -6.69 -10.19
N GLU A 72 1.87 -7.94 -10.26
CA GLU A 72 0.65 -8.39 -9.59
C GLU A 72 0.99 -9.03 -8.24
N VAL A 73 0.23 -8.67 -7.20
CA VAL A 73 0.33 -9.23 -5.86
C VAL A 73 -1.03 -9.73 -5.39
N GLY A 74 -1.09 -10.99 -4.99
CA GLY A 74 -2.29 -11.57 -4.39
C GLY A 74 -2.44 -11.13 -2.93
N LEU A 75 -3.60 -10.56 -2.60
CA LEU A 75 -3.97 -10.14 -1.24
C LEU A 75 -5.26 -10.89 -0.82
N GLY A 76 -5.16 -12.20 -0.59
CA GLY A 76 -6.33 -13.03 -0.35
C GLY A 76 -7.25 -13.06 -1.57
N GLN A 77 -8.49 -12.57 -1.43
CA GLN A 77 -9.44 -12.46 -2.55
C GLN A 77 -9.31 -11.15 -3.34
N ARG A 78 -8.44 -10.23 -2.92
CA ARG A 78 -8.11 -8.99 -3.62
C ARG A 78 -6.88 -9.19 -4.51
N ARG A 79 -6.68 -8.29 -5.48
CA ARG A 79 -5.45 -8.21 -6.29
C ARG A 79 -4.92 -6.78 -6.28
N LEU A 80 -3.63 -6.66 -6.09
CA LEU A 80 -2.91 -5.39 -6.16
C LEU A 80 -2.04 -5.38 -7.41
N TYR A 81 -2.19 -4.35 -8.22
CA TYR A 81 -1.38 -4.08 -9.40
C TYR A 81 -0.48 -2.88 -9.11
N LEU A 82 0.81 -3.12 -9.04
CA LEU A 82 1.84 -2.08 -8.90
C LEU A 82 2.26 -1.67 -10.31
N MET A 83 2.03 -0.43 -10.69
CA MET A 83 2.26 0.05 -12.06
C MET A 83 3.10 1.32 -12.05
N LEU A 84 4.26 1.26 -12.70
CA LEU A 84 5.09 2.43 -12.99
C LEU A 84 4.98 2.76 -14.47
N PHE A 85 4.68 4.02 -14.80
CA PHE A 85 4.46 4.49 -16.15
C PHE A 85 5.69 5.22 -16.73
N GLU A 86 5.77 5.34 -18.07
CA GLU A 86 6.87 6.03 -18.76
C GLU A 86 7.08 7.47 -18.33
N ASP A 87 6.02 8.12 -17.85
CA ASP A 87 6.08 9.50 -17.38
C ASP A 87 6.50 9.66 -15.92
N GLY A 88 6.87 8.57 -15.25
CA GLY A 88 7.30 8.53 -13.86
C GLY A 88 6.17 8.49 -12.83
N ASN A 89 4.90 8.60 -13.24
CA ASN A 89 3.79 8.37 -12.32
C ASN A 89 3.69 6.88 -11.93
N ARG A 90 3.18 6.64 -10.74
CA ARG A 90 2.95 5.30 -10.20
C ARG A 90 1.53 5.17 -9.67
N ILE A 91 0.89 4.05 -9.99
CA ILE A 91 -0.41 3.67 -9.43
C ILE A 91 -0.26 2.29 -8.78
N ASP A 92 -0.67 2.19 -7.54
CA ASP A 92 -0.84 0.95 -6.79
C ASP A 92 -2.35 0.70 -6.70
N LEU A 93 -2.87 -0.10 -7.64
CA LEU A 93 -4.30 -0.33 -7.80
C LEU A 93 -4.74 -1.63 -7.17
N THR A 94 -5.55 -1.56 -6.12
CA THR A 94 -6.22 -2.72 -5.54
C THR A 94 -7.58 -2.95 -6.21
N LEU A 95 -7.74 -4.10 -6.86
CA LEU A 95 -9.05 -4.60 -7.29
C LEU A 95 -9.67 -5.38 -6.13
N CYS A 96 -10.81 -4.91 -5.63
CA CYS A 96 -11.45 -5.38 -4.40
C CYS A 96 -12.89 -5.84 -4.67
N PRO A 97 -13.21 -7.13 -4.50
CA PRO A 97 -14.60 -7.57 -4.45
C PRO A 97 -15.34 -6.84 -3.34
N LYS A 98 -16.61 -6.48 -3.55
CA LYS A 98 -17.38 -5.71 -2.55
C LYS A 98 -17.45 -6.39 -1.17
N GLN A 99 -17.37 -7.70 -1.12
CA GLN A 99 -17.39 -8.48 0.13
C GLN A 99 -16.10 -8.29 0.96
N GLN A 100 -15.06 -7.76 0.33
CA GLN A 100 -13.74 -7.56 0.93
C GLN A 100 -13.44 -6.09 1.33
N ILE A 101 -14.44 -5.20 1.24
CA ILE A 101 -14.28 -3.78 1.60
C ILE A 101 -13.79 -3.64 3.05
N GLN A 102 -14.38 -4.39 3.99
CA GLN A 102 -13.99 -4.34 5.40
C GLN A 102 -12.51 -4.68 5.58
N GLU A 103 -12.05 -5.74 4.93
CA GLU A 103 -10.66 -6.17 5.01
C GLU A 103 -9.70 -5.12 4.41
N TRP A 104 -10.11 -4.44 3.33
CA TRP A 104 -9.33 -3.34 2.78
C TRP A 104 -9.30 -2.15 3.73
N VAL A 105 -10.44 -1.72 4.26
CA VAL A 105 -10.52 -0.63 5.24
C VAL A 105 -9.68 -0.93 6.48
N ASP A 106 -9.66 -2.18 6.94
CA ASP A 106 -8.88 -2.59 8.10
C ASP A 106 -7.36 -2.58 7.83
N SER A 107 -6.94 -2.62 6.55
CA SER A 107 -5.54 -2.49 6.16
C SER A 107 -5.08 -1.05 5.99
N GLU A 108 -5.99 -0.06 5.98
CA GLU A 108 -5.67 1.33 5.71
C GLU A 108 -5.76 2.21 6.97
N ALA A 109 -4.73 3.02 7.20
CA ALA A 109 -4.73 4.00 8.31
C ALA A 109 -5.63 5.19 8.00
N GLU A 110 -5.57 5.67 6.76
CA GLU A 110 -6.33 6.81 6.25
C GLU A 110 -6.75 6.52 4.81
N PHE A 111 -7.94 6.97 4.45
CA PHE A 111 -8.42 6.93 3.07
C PHE A 111 -9.45 8.03 2.80
N ILE A 112 -9.61 8.39 1.54
CA ILE A 112 -10.68 9.26 1.05
C ILE A 112 -11.49 8.53 -0.01
N VAL A 113 -12.79 8.75 -0.03
CA VAL A 113 -13.67 8.21 -1.07
C VAL A 113 -13.73 9.20 -2.23
N LEU A 114 -13.32 8.77 -3.42
CA LEU A 114 -13.33 9.59 -4.62
C LEU A 114 -14.67 9.49 -5.36
N GLU A 115 -15.23 8.29 -5.44
CA GLU A 115 -16.55 8.03 -6.03
C GLU A 115 -17.20 6.85 -5.31
N ASP A 116 -18.48 6.98 -4.93
CA ASP A 116 -19.27 5.90 -4.36
C ASP A 116 -20.73 5.97 -4.83
N LYS A 117 -21.06 5.20 -5.84
CA LYS A 117 -22.37 5.21 -6.49
C LYS A 117 -23.48 4.55 -5.66
N LYS A 118 -23.12 3.78 -4.64
CA LYS A 118 -24.07 2.94 -3.88
C LYS A 118 -23.95 3.07 -2.36
N GLY A 119 -23.16 4.02 -1.86
CA GLY A 119 -22.95 4.18 -0.41
C GLY A 119 -22.21 3.00 0.22
N LEU A 120 -21.31 2.34 -0.53
CA LEU A 120 -20.58 1.17 -0.04
C LEU A 120 -19.62 1.51 1.10
N PHE A 121 -19.15 2.76 1.15
CA PHE A 121 -18.27 3.26 2.20
C PHE A 121 -18.98 4.04 3.30
N GLU A 122 -20.32 4.18 3.26
CA GLU A 122 -21.11 5.01 4.19
C GLU A 122 -20.87 4.65 5.67
N TYR A 123 -20.61 3.37 5.95
CA TYR A 123 -20.43 2.88 7.33
C TYR A 123 -18.95 2.70 7.72
N TYR A 124 -18.02 3.09 6.85
CA TYR A 124 -16.59 2.95 7.09
C TYR A 124 -15.95 4.30 7.34
N SER A 125 -15.06 4.34 8.31
CA SER A 125 -14.28 5.53 8.63
C SER A 125 -12.82 5.16 8.81
N PRO A 126 -11.90 6.02 8.39
CA PRO A 126 -10.49 5.83 8.68
C PRO A 126 -10.24 5.68 10.18
N SER A 127 -9.34 4.79 10.55
CA SER A 127 -8.99 4.55 11.95
C SER A 127 -7.46 4.46 12.13
N PRO A 128 -6.75 5.59 12.05
CA PRO A 128 -5.30 5.62 12.18
C PRO A 128 -4.81 5.06 13.51
N GLN A 129 -5.65 5.10 14.57
CA GLN A 129 -5.32 4.57 15.89
C GLN A 129 -5.00 3.06 15.88
N ARG A 130 -5.52 2.32 14.90
CA ARG A 130 -5.21 0.88 14.73
C ARG A 130 -3.73 0.61 14.46
N PHE A 131 -3.03 1.59 13.90
CA PHE A 131 -1.62 1.51 13.53
C PHE A 131 -0.70 2.14 14.58
N TRP A 132 -1.27 2.69 15.65
CA TRP A 132 -0.46 3.22 16.74
C TRP A 132 0.17 2.07 17.50
N MET A 133 1.44 2.25 17.83
CA MET A 133 2.13 1.29 18.67
C MET A 133 1.44 1.20 20.02
N SER A 134 1.13 -0.01 20.45
CA SER A 134 0.70 -0.27 21.82
C SER A 134 1.82 0.07 22.80
N SER A 135 1.46 0.51 24.01
CA SER A 135 2.46 0.68 25.06
C SER A 135 3.13 -0.66 25.35
N ALA A 136 4.46 -0.68 25.25
CA ALA A 136 5.23 -1.87 25.58
C ALA A 136 5.09 -2.20 27.07
N SER A 137 4.90 -3.46 27.40
CA SER A 137 4.97 -3.92 28.78
C SER A 137 6.41 -3.87 29.31
N GLU A 138 6.59 -3.90 30.65
CA GLU A 138 7.92 -4.01 31.24
C GLU A 138 8.66 -5.26 30.75
N THR A 139 7.95 -6.34 30.52
CA THR A 139 8.51 -7.59 29.99
C THR A 139 8.99 -7.42 28.54
N ASP A 140 8.19 -6.78 27.68
CA ASP A 140 8.57 -6.52 26.29
C ASP A 140 9.80 -5.64 26.22
N PHE A 141 9.85 -4.57 27.03
CA PHE A 141 11.03 -3.71 27.12
C PHE A 141 12.29 -4.47 27.54
N LYS A 142 12.19 -5.30 28.59
CA LYS A 142 13.32 -6.12 29.04
C LYS A 142 13.77 -7.12 27.97
N ASN A 143 12.84 -7.77 27.30
CA ASN A 143 13.15 -8.70 26.23
C ASN A 143 13.85 -8.00 25.05
N SER A 144 13.37 -6.84 24.64
CA SER A 144 14.00 -6.04 23.59
C SER A 144 15.40 -5.59 23.96
N CYS A 145 15.61 -5.16 25.21
CA CYS A 145 16.95 -4.82 25.70
C CYS A 145 17.90 -6.03 25.70
N ASN A 146 17.40 -7.18 26.13
CA ASN A 146 18.21 -8.41 26.15
C ASN A 146 18.59 -8.84 24.73
N GLU A 147 17.63 -8.80 23.78
CA GLU A 147 17.86 -9.12 22.38
C GLU A 147 18.87 -8.17 21.76
N PHE A 148 18.72 -6.86 22.00
CA PHE A 148 19.69 -5.86 21.56
C PHE A 148 21.12 -6.21 21.98
N TRP A 149 21.33 -6.50 23.27
CA TRP A 149 22.66 -6.84 23.78
C TRP A 149 23.18 -8.16 23.21
N TRP A 150 22.31 -9.14 23.08
CA TRP A 150 22.65 -10.44 22.52
C TRP A 150 23.12 -10.33 21.07
N VAL A 151 22.34 -9.65 20.23
CA VAL A 151 22.64 -9.50 18.81
C VAL A 151 23.81 -8.55 18.56
N SER A 152 24.02 -7.53 19.42
CA SER A 152 25.19 -6.65 19.35
C SER A 152 26.52 -7.42 19.33
N ALA A 153 26.60 -8.53 20.03
CA ALA A 153 27.79 -9.39 20.01
C ALA A 153 28.06 -9.98 18.61
N TYR A 154 27.02 -10.27 17.84
CA TYR A 154 27.17 -10.75 16.46
C TYR A 154 27.65 -9.65 15.51
N VAL A 155 27.19 -8.42 15.72
CA VAL A 155 27.69 -7.25 14.97
C VAL A 155 29.18 -7.06 15.20
N VAL A 156 29.63 -7.06 16.46
CA VAL A 156 31.06 -6.94 16.82
C VAL A 156 31.87 -8.09 16.20
N LYS A 157 31.38 -9.31 16.30
CA LYS A 157 32.02 -10.49 15.69
C LYS A 157 32.16 -10.35 14.17
N GLY A 158 31.11 -9.85 13.50
CA GLY A 158 31.14 -9.62 12.06
C GLY A 158 32.16 -8.56 11.65
N ILE A 159 32.25 -7.46 12.39
CA ILE A 159 33.24 -6.40 12.19
C ILE A 159 34.67 -6.98 12.33
N CYS A 160 34.93 -7.68 13.43
CA CYS A 160 36.24 -8.27 13.69
C CYS A 160 36.68 -9.28 12.60
N ARG A 161 35.71 -9.98 12.01
CA ARG A 161 35.93 -10.97 10.94
C ARG A 161 35.88 -10.37 9.54
N LYS A 162 35.65 -9.07 9.40
CA LYS A 162 35.48 -8.36 8.11
C LYS A 162 34.35 -8.95 7.25
N GLN A 163 33.30 -9.46 7.89
CA GLN A 163 32.14 -10.06 7.25
C GLN A 163 31.02 -9.00 7.13
N VAL A 164 31.12 -8.13 6.14
CA VAL A 164 30.23 -6.96 5.98
C VAL A 164 28.75 -7.36 5.91
N ILE A 165 28.41 -8.32 5.04
CA ILE A 165 27.02 -8.78 4.85
C ILE A 165 26.45 -9.33 6.17
N TYR A 166 27.21 -10.20 6.85
CA TYR A 166 26.82 -10.76 8.14
C TYR A 166 26.60 -9.66 9.20
N THR A 167 27.50 -8.66 9.22
CA THR A 167 27.41 -7.53 10.15
C THR A 167 26.17 -6.69 9.92
N THR A 168 25.90 -6.30 8.65
CA THR A 168 24.75 -5.47 8.28
C THR A 168 23.44 -6.19 8.50
N ASP A 169 23.35 -7.47 8.22
CA ASP A 169 22.16 -8.28 8.44
C ASP A 169 21.76 -8.29 9.92
N HIS A 170 22.71 -8.53 10.83
CA HIS A 170 22.45 -8.49 12.27
C HIS A 170 22.20 -7.07 12.79
N LEU A 171 22.88 -6.07 12.24
CA LEU A 171 22.63 -4.66 12.61
C LEU A 171 21.22 -4.22 12.26
N TYR A 172 20.74 -4.55 11.07
CA TYR A 172 19.36 -4.22 10.68
C TYR A 172 18.33 -5.00 11.50
N GLY A 173 18.60 -6.26 11.84
CA GLY A 173 17.73 -7.05 12.71
C GLY A 173 17.58 -6.49 14.14
N ILE A 174 18.58 -5.75 14.63
CA ILE A 174 18.48 -5.08 15.96
C ILE A 174 17.60 -3.81 15.89
N CYS A 175 17.54 -3.17 14.72
CA CYS A 175 16.85 -1.89 14.54
C CYS A 175 15.36 -2.05 14.21
N GLN A 176 14.88 -3.27 14.04
CA GLN A 176 13.46 -3.59 13.80
C GLN A 176 12.75 -3.94 15.12
#